data_33c6af9298e60f1c8c09ac3fdd539ebb
#
_entry.id   33c6af9298e60f1c8c09ac3fdd539ebb
#
_cell.length_a   1.000
_cell.length_b   1.000
_cell.length_c   1.000
_cell.angle_alpha   90.00
_cell.angle_beta   90.00
_cell.angle_gamma   90.00
#
_symmetry.space_group_name_H-M   'P 1'
#
loop_
_entity.id
_entity.type
_entity.pdbx_description
1 polymer ?
#
loop_
_entity_poly.entity_id
_entity_poly.type
_entity_poly.pdbx_seq_one_letter_code
_entity_poly.pdbx_strand_id
1 'polypeptide(L)'
;ILLILPLSYYFSLDRFERVQQGEKEMIELANKKTDTPMVHQKEDVVLKIQNKIRADVNNPDLWIQLGEAYVQNDEFDHALIAYGNAEKISGTTPAILGLKATALYYQAGQTITPEIQQIMDEALKQDKNEISVLTLLATEAFKNHQPEQSKAYWQQLLDSGNSVVDRRTVIQRIKMIDYFEKGQASQ
;
A
#
# COMPACT_ATOMS: atom_id res chain seq x y z
N ILE A 1 -53.20 15.99 0.48
CA ILE A 1 -53.24 16.33 -0.97
C ILE A 1 -52.01 17.14 -1.41
N LEU A 2 -51.31 17.83 -0.52
CA LEU A 2 -50.18 18.72 -0.83
C LEU A 2 -48.82 17.98 -1.00
N LEU A 3 -48.73 16.68 -0.72
CA LEU A 3 -47.50 15.89 -0.80
C LEU A 3 -47.32 15.10 -2.11
N ILE A 4 -48.37 15.00 -2.94
CA ILE A 4 -48.31 14.22 -4.18
C ILE A 4 -47.76 15.04 -5.37
N LEU A 5 -47.99 16.35 -5.36
CA LEU A 5 -47.51 17.25 -6.42
C LEU A 5 -45.99 17.35 -6.55
N PRO A 6 -45.21 17.39 -5.48
CA PRO A 6 -43.71 17.41 -5.62
C PRO A 6 -43.12 16.10 -6.17
N LEU A 7 -43.72 14.96 -5.85
CA LEU A 7 -43.24 13.67 -6.33
C LEU A 7 -43.52 13.45 -7.82
N SER A 8 -44.74 13.82 -8.28
CA SER A 8 -45.10 13.72 -9.70
C SER A 8 -44.27 14.70 -10.57
N TYR A 9 -43.99 15.88 -10.03
CA TYR A 9 -43.10 16.86 -10.68
C TYR A 9 -41.65 16.37 -10.75
N TYR A 10 -41.17 15.67 -9.69
CA TYR A 10 -39.83 15.07 -9.65
C TYR A 10 -39.68 13.95 -10.69
N PHE A 11 -40.71 13.09 -10.87
CA PHE A 11 -40.72 12.06 -11.90
C PHE A 11 -40.91 12.58 -13.32
N SER A 12 -41.52 13.75 -13.52
CA SER A 12 -41.73 14.35 -14.85
C SER A 12 -40.49 15.06 -15.42
N LEU A 13 -39.43 15.23 -14.64
CA LEU A 13 -38.24 16.00 -15.02
C LEU A 13 -37.13 15.18 -15.69
N ASP A 14 -37.40 13.97 -16.23
CA ASP A 14 -36.40 13.08 -16.89
C ASP A 14 -35.09 12.89 -16.08
N ARG A 15 -35.11 13.28 -14.80
CA ARG A 15 -33.91 13.18 -13.95
C ARG A 15 -33.57 11.73 -13.63
N PHE A 16 -34.59 10.89 -13.53
CA PHE A 16 -34.35 9.46 -13.24
C PHE A 16 -33.66 8.76 -14.41
N GLU A 17 -34.06 9.06 -15.66
CA GLU A 17 -33.41 8.53 -16.85
C GLU A 17 -31.98 9.08 -17.01
N ARG A 18 -31.77 10.36 -16.71
CA ARG A 18 -30.41 10.94 -16.76
C ARG A 18 -29.47 10.38 -15.70
N VAL A 19 -29.98 10.09 -14.50
CA VAL A 19 -29.19 9.42 -13.44
C VAL A 19 -28.83 8.01 -13.88
N GLN A 20 -29.79 7.24 -14.41
CA GLN A 20 -29.51 5.89 -14.92
C GLN A 20 -28.56 5.90 -16.13
N GLN A 21 -28.67 6.90 -16.99
CA GLN A 21 -27.78 7.04 -18.15
C GLN A 21 -26.37 7.44 -17.73
N GLY A 22 -26.22 8.35 -16.76
CA GLY A 22 -24.93 8.70 -16.15
C GLY A 22 -24.30 7.54 -15.43
N GLU A 23 -25.09 6.72 -14.74
CA GLU A 23 -24.61 5.50 -14.06
C GLU A 23 -24.13 4.43 -15.06
N LYS A 24 -24.86 4.24 -16.17
CA LYS A 24 -24.44 3.36 -17.27
C LYS A 24 -23.17 3.86 -17.96
N GLU A 25 -23.06 5.15 -18.23
CA GLU A 25 -21.86 5.77 -18.82
C GLU A 25 -20.66 5.65 -17.87
N MET A 26 -20.87 5.82 -16.56
CA MET A 26 -19.82 5.62 -15.55
C MET A 26 -19.37 4.16 -15.48
N ILE A 27 -20.30 3.20 -15.55
CA ILE A 27 -19.99 1.77 -15.57
C ILE A 27 -19.25 1.40 -16.88
N GLU A 28 -19.68 1.96 -18.03
CA GLU A 28 -19.03 1.73 -19.32
C GLU A 28 -17.63 2.36 -19.36
N LEU A 29 -17.44 3.56 -18.79
CA LEU A 29 -16.14 4.21 -18.63
C LEU A 29 -15.23 3.45 -17.66
N ALA A 30 -15.78 2.94 -16.56
CA ALA A 30 -15.06 2.08 -15.63
C ALA A 30 -14.61 0.79 -16.32
N ASN A 31 -15.52 0.12 -17.05
CA ASN A 31 -15.21 -1.09 -17.82
C ASN A 31 -14.18 -0.83 -18.93
N LYS A 32 -14.23 0.33 -19.58
CA LYS A 32 -13.27 0.71 -20.63
C LYS A 32 -11.89 1.06 -20.08
N LYS A 33 -11.79 1.54 -18.80
CA LYS A 33 -10.53 1.72 -18.09
C LYS A 33 -9.94 0.40 -17.58
N THR A 34 -10.77 -0.63 -17.36
CA THR A 34 -10.32 -1.95 -16.91
C THR A 34 -9.85 -2.86 -18.04
N ASP A 35 -10.03 -2.48 -19.31
CA ASP A 35 -9.65 -3.28 -20.49
C ASP A 35 -8.14 -3.21 -20.84
N THR A 36 -7.28 -2.73 -19.94
CA THR A 36 -5.83 -2.81 -20.14
C THR A 36 -5.29 -4.16 -19.65
N PRO A 37 -4.36 -4.82 -20.39
CA PRO A 37 -3.80 -6.11 -20.01
C PRO A 37 -3.19 -6.13 -18.59
N MET A 38 -2.68 -4.99 -18.11
CA MET A 38 -2.12 -4.85 -16.77
C MET A 38 -3.18 -4.88 -15.67
N VAL A 39 -4.39 -4.35 -15.90
CA VAL A 39 -5.47 -4.36 -14.91
C VAL A 39 -5.99 -5.78 -14.72
N HIS A 40 -6.22 -6.52 -15.80
CA HIS A 40 -6.62 -7.93 -15.73
C HIS A 40 -5.58 -8.79 -15.00
N GLN A 41 -4.29 -8.53 -15.21
CA GLN A 41 -3.23 -9.28 -14.52
C GLN A 41 -3.21 -9.02 -13.02
N LYS A 42 -3.47 -7.78 -12.58
CA LYS A 42 -3.54 -7.41 -11.16
C LYS A 42 -4.75 -8.02 -10.46
N GLU A 43 -5.93 -7.94 -11.08
CA GLU A 43 -7.16 -8.59 -10.59
C GLU A 43 -7.01 -10.10 -10.49
N ASP A 44 -6.33 -10.74 -11.47
CA ASP A 44 -6.05 -12.17 -11.45
C ASP A 44 -5.19 -12.59 -10.25
N VAL A 45 -4.22 -11.78 -9.84
CA VAL A 45 -3.36 -12.07 -8.68
C VAL A 45 -4.18 -12.02 -7.39
N VAL A 46 -4.96 -10.97 -7.17
CA VAL A 46 -5.84 -10.84 -6.01
C VAL A 46 -6.81 -12.00 -5.92
N LEU A 47 -7.50 -12.33 -7.03
CA LEU A 47 -8.47 -13.43 -7.06
C LEU A 47 -7.81 -14.79 -6.75
N LYS A 48 -6.61 -15.05 -7.27
CA LYS A 48 -5.85 -16.28 -6.97
C LYS A 48 -5.52 -16.41 -5.48
N ILE A 49 -5.09 -15.31 -4.84
CA ILE A 49 -4.79 -15.32 -3.42
C ILE A 49 -6.09 -15.50 -2.60
N GLN A 50 -7.17 -14.80 -2.96
CA GLN A 50 -8.47 -14.97 -2.32
C GLN A 50 -8.99 -16.40 -2.40
N ASN A 51 -8.80 -17.10 -3.53
CA ASN A 51 -9.15 -18.50 -3.67
C ASN A 51 -8.32 -19.42 -2.74
N LYS A 52 -7.03 -19.12 -2.55
CA LYS A 52 -6.19 -19.83 -1.57
C LYS A 52 -6.68 -19.59 -0.14
N ILE A 53 -7.04 -18.34 0.20
CA ILE A 53 -7.59 -17.99 1.52
C ILE A 53 -8.90 -18.75 1.80
N ARG A 54 -9.78 -18.90 0.79
CA ARG A 54 -11.01 -19.70 0.95
C ARG A 54 -10.73 -21.16 1.32
N ALA A 55 -9.62 -21.71 0.84
CA ALA A 55 -9.19 -23.07 1.18
C ALA A 55 -8.49 -23.16 2.54
N ASP A 56 -7.80 -22.10 2.97
CA ASP A 56 -7.07 -22.04 4.24
C ASP A 56 -7.16 -20.61 4.84
N VAL A 57 -8.29 -20.32 5.49
CA VAL A 57 -8.61 -19.00 6.04
C VAL A 57 -7.71 -18.61 7.23
N ASN A 58 -7.14 -19.61 7.92
CA ASN A 58 -6.30 -19.39 9.10
C ASN A 58 -4.81 -19.28 8.79
N ASN A 59 -4.44 -19.14 7.53
CA ASN A 59 -3.06 -18.95 7.11
C ASN A 59 -2.72 -17.45 7.05
N PRO A 60 -1.94 -16.92 8.00
CA PRO A 60 -1.63 -15.49 8.05
C PRO A 60 -0.80 -15.03 6.84
N ASP A 61 0.04 -15.90 6.28
CA ASP A 61 0.89 -15.56 5.13
C ASP A 61 0.06 -15.27 3.87
N LEU A 62 -1.08 -15.94 3.71
CA LEU A 62 -1.99 -15.66 2.59
C LEU A 62 -2.66 -14.28 2.73
N TRP A 63 -2.99 -13.89 3.95
CA TRP A 63 -3.52 -12.58 4.22
C TRP A 63 -2.48 -11.47 4.03
N ILE A 64 -1.22 -11.73 4.39
CA ILE A 64 -0.09 -10.83 4.11
C ILE A 64 0.08 -10.67 2.58
N GLN A 65 0.15 -11.77 1.83
CA GLN A 65 0.25 -11.75 0.37
C GLN A 65 -0.92 -10.96 -0.28
N LEU A 66 -2.14 -11.12 0.26
CA LEU A 66 -3.29 -10.36 -0.22
C LEU A 66 -3.11 -8.86 0.03
N GLY A 67 -2.65 -8.47 1.21
CA GLY A 67 -2.36 -7.09 1.55
C GLY A 67 -1.29 -6.49 0.64
N GLU A 68 -0.21 -7.21 0.38
CA GLU A 68 0.84 -6.79 -0.55
C GLU A 68 0.31 -6.61 -1.99
N ALA A 69 -0.56 -7.51 -2.46
CA ALA A 69 -1.19 -7.37 -3.76
C ALA A 69 -2.09 -6.14 -3.84
N TYR A 70 -2.82 -5.83 -2.76
CA TYR A 70 -3.62 -4.60 -2.67
C TYR A 70 -2.75 -3.33 -2.64
N VAL A 71 -1.62 -3.33 -1.93
CA VAL A 71 -0.67 -2.19 -1.96
C VAL A 71 -0.15 -1.94 -3.38
N GLN A 72 0.16 -3.00 -4.15
CA GLN A 72 0.59 -2.88 -5.55
C GLN A 72 -0.50 -2.33 -6.48
N ASN A 73 -1.76 -2.41 -6.07
CA ASN A 73 -2.90 -1.85 -6.78
C ASN A 73 -3.31 -0.46 -6.27
N ASP A 74 -2.58 0.12 -5.31
CA ASP A 74 -2.93 1.36 -4.61
C ASP A 74 -4.24 1.26 -3.79
N GLU A 75 -4.64 0.03 -3.43
CA GLU A 75 -5.85 -0.28 -2.66
C GLU A 75 -5.51 -0.38 -1.15
N PHE A 76 -5.04 0.71 -0.56
CA PHE A 76 -4.46 0.72 0.79
C PHE A 76 -5.45 0.32 1.88
N ASP A 77 -6.73 0.71 1.77
CA ASP A 77 -7.78 0.30 2.73
C ASP A 77 -7.95 -1.22 2.76
N HIS A 78 -7.99 -1.86 1.59
CA HIS A 78 -8.09 -3.31 1.47
C HIS A 78 -6.82 -4.00 1.99
N ALA A 79 -5.65 -3.42 1.76
CA ALA A 79 -4.40 -3.92 2.31
C ALA A 79 -4.39 -3.91 3.84
N LEU A 80 -4.84 -2.82 4.47
CA LEU A 80 -4.94 -2.70 5.92
C LEU A 80 -5.92 -3.72 6.52
N ILE A 81 -7.04 -4.00 5.84
CA ILE A 81 -7.99 -5.06 6.25
C ILE A 81 -7.31 -6.43 6.18
N ALA A 82 -6.58 -6.72 5.10
CA ALA A 82 -5.87 -7.98 4.94
C ALA A 82 -4.78 -8.17 6.02
N TYR A 83 -3.96 -7.16 6.28
CA TYR A 83 -2.97 -7.19 7.36
C TYR A 83 -3.62 -7.32 8.75
N GLY A 84 -4.77 -6.68 8.97
CA GLY A 84 -5.56 -6.84 10.18
C GLY A 84 -6.07 -8.28 10.39
N ASN A 85 -6.40 -9.00 9.32
CA ASN A 85 -6.78 -10.42 9.40
C ASN A 85 -5.56 -11.31 9.69
N ALA A 86 -4.41 -11.03 9.06
CA ALA A 86 -3.16 -11.71 9.41
C ALA A 86 -2.82 -11.55 10.91
N GLU A 87 -2.93 -10.31 11.42
CA GLU A 87 -2.68 -9.98 12.83
C GLU A 87 -3.61 -10.71 13.80
N LYS A 88 -4.91 -10.86 13.45
CA LYS A 88 -5.86 -11.63 14.28
C LYS A 88 -5.48 -13.10 14.40
N ILE A 89 -4.83 -13.66 13.39
CA ILE A 89 -4.45 -15.07 13.33
C ILE A 89 -3.11 -15.29 14.05
N SER A 90 -2.09 -14.48 13.74
CA SER A 90 -0.71 -14.67 14.22
C SER A 90 -0.32 -13.81 15.42
N GLY A 91 -1.18 -12.87 15.82
CA GLY A 91 -0.82 -11.81 16.76
C GLY A 91 -0.08 -10.65 16.07
N THR A 92 0.15 -9.59 16.86
CA THR A 92 0.89 -8.41 16.40
C THR A 92 2.38 -8.74 16.30
N THR A 93 2.91 -8.74 15.09
CA THR A 93 4.34 -8.96 14.81
C THR A 93 4.99 -7.71 14.25
N PRO A 94 6.33 -7.53 14.41
CA PRO A 94 7.07 -6.40 13.82
C PRO A 94 6.81 -6.28 12.30
N ALA A 95 6.82 -7.41 11.59
CA ALA A 95 6.59 -7.44 10.15
C ALA A 95 5.19 -6.92 9.76
N ILE A 96 4.14 -7.34 10.47
CA ILE A 96 2.78 -6.85 10.22
C ILE A 96 2.68 -5.36 10.53
N LEU A 97 3.30 -4.88 11.61
CA LEU A 97 3.35 -3.46 11.93
C LEU A 97 4.05 -2.66 10.82
N GLY A 98 5.19 -3.13 10.32
CA GLY A 98 5.92 -2.50 9.24
C GLY A 98 5.12 -2.43 7.93
N LEU A 99 4.41 -3.51 7.57
CA LEU A 99 3.52 -3.55 6.41
C LEU A 99 2.34 -2.57 6.56
N LYS A 100 1.72 -2.52 7.74
CA LYS A 100 0.63 -1.55 8.03
C LYS A 100 1.15 -0.11 7.96
N ALA A 101 2.31 0.19 8.56
CA ALA A 101 2.93 1.50 8.48
C ALA A 101 3.20 1.91 7.01
N THR A 102 3.66 0.98 6.19
CA THR A 102 3.91 1.20 4.76
C THR A 102 2.62 1.51 4.00
N ALA A 103 1.54 0.75 4.22
CA ALA A 103 0.25 1.00 3.57
C ALA A 103 -0.33 2.36 3.98
N LEU A 104 -0.30 2.71 5.27
CA LEU A 104 -0.73 4.00 5.79
C LEU A 104 0.11 5.16 5.24
N TYR A 105 1.42 4.97 5.09
CA TYR A 105 2.31 5.97 4.52
C TYR A 105 1.91 6.33 3.08
N TYR A 106 1.67 5.33 2.22
CA TYR A 106 1.21 5.57 0.86
C TYR A 106 -0.20 6.19 0.83
N GLN A 107 -1.12 5.71 1.67
CA GLN A 107 -2.46 6.27 1.83
C GLN A 107 -2.43 7.76 2.23
N ALA A 108 -1.49 8.14 3.11
CA ALA A 108 -1.27 9.52 3.54
C ALA A 108 -0.47 10.38 2.53
N GLY A 109 -0.38 9.96 1.26
CA GLY A 109 0.36 10.69 0.23
C GLY A 109 1.86 10.76 0.49
N GLN A 110 2.44 9.68 0.98
CA GLN A 110 3.85 9.55 1.30
C GLN A 110 4.31 10.54 2.39
N THR A 111 3.53 10.60 3.46
CA THR A 111 3.83 11.43 4.64
C THR A 111 3.80 10.57 5.89
N ILE A 112 4.82 10.68 6.73
CA ILE A 112 4.84 10.04 8.05
C ILE A 112 4.01 10.88 9.00
N THR A 113 2.80 10.41 9.31
CA THR A 113 1.94 11.02 10.34
C THR A 113 2.36 10.56 11.74
N PRO A 114 1.92 11.25 12.81
CA PRO A 114 2.19 10.80 14.19
C PRO A 114 1.73 9.36 14.47
N GLU A 115 0.62 8.92 13.86
CA GLU A 115 0.12 7.56 13.96
C GLU A 115 1.07 6.57 13.30
N ILE A 116 1.54 6.87 12.09
CA ILE A 116 2.50 6.01 11.37
C ILE A 116 3.81 5.92 12.15
N GLN A 117 4.29 7.05 12.70
CA GLN A 117 5.49 7.07 13.53
C GLN A 117 5.36 6.15 14.74
N GLN A 118 4.22 6.18 15.43
CA GLN A 118 3.97 5.31 16.59
C GLN A 118 4.01 3.82 16.22
N ILE A 119 3.42 3.44 15.07
CA ILE A 119 3.43 2.06 14.58
C ILE A 119 4.86 1.62 14.23
N MET A 120 5.63 2.49 13.57
CA MET A 120 7.04 2.24 13.25
C MET A 120 7.90 2.08 14.50
N ASP A 121 7.72 2.94 15.49
CA ASP A 121 8.46 2.87 16.76
C ASP A 121 8.15 1.56 17.50
N GLU A 122 6.90 1.12 17.51
CA GLU A 122 6.52 -0.16 18.13
C GLU A 122 7.12 -1.35 17.37
N ALA A 123 7.14 -1.31 16.02
CA ALA A 123 7.79 -2.34 15.21
C ALA A 123 9.29 -2.43 15.51
N LEU A 124 10.00 -1.29 15.53
CA LEU A 124 11.45 -1.22 15.78
C LEU A 124 11.82 -1.57 17.22
N LYS A 125 10.93 -1.34 18.18
CA LYS A 125 11.11 -1.78 19.57
C LYS A 125 11.12 -3.31 19.69
N GLN A 126 10.31 -3.99 18.88
CA GLN A 126 10.25 -5.46 18.84
C GLN A 126 11.37 -6.05 17.98
N ASP A 127 11.64 -5.46 16.81
CA ASP A 127 12.74 -5.81 15.92
C ASP A 127 13.39 -4.56 15.34
N LYS A 128 14.58 -4.20 15.85
CA LYS A 128 15.35 -3.04 15.39
C LYS A 128 15.72 -3.09 13.91
N ASN A 129 15.66 -4.27 13.29
CA ASN A 129 16.00 -4.52 11.90
C ASN A 129 14.75 -4.81 11.04
N GLU A 130 13.56 -4.39 11.49
CA GLU A 130 12.34 -4.61 10.72
C GLU A 130 12.46 -3.98 9.33
N ILE A 131 12.27 -4.83 8.31
CA ILE A 131 12.66 -4.52 6.92
C ILE A 131 11.81 -3.39 6.34
N SER A 132 10.50 -3.44 6.53
CA SER A 132 9.57 -2.47 5.94
C SER A 132 9.78 -1.08 6.54
N VAL A 133 9.98 -1.00 7.86
CA VAL A 133 10.23 0.27 8.55
C VAL A 133 11.58 0.87 8.15
N LEU A 134 12.66 0.07 8.15
CA LEU A 134 13.97 0.58 7.74
C LEU A 134 13.97 1.01 6.27
N THR A 135 13.27 0.30 5.39
CA THR A 135 13.07 0.70 3.99
C THR A 135 12.34 2.02 3.86
N LEU A 136 11.28 2.20 4.67
CA LEU A 136 10.51 3.44 4.69
C LEU A 136 11.36 4.61 5.19
N LEU A 137 12.09 4.43 6.30
CA LEU A 137 12.98 5.45 6.87
C LEU A 137 14.10 5.83 5.91
N ALA A 138 14.71 4.85 5.23
CA ALA A 138 15.73 5.10 4.23
C ALA A 138 15.18 5.91 3.04
N THR A 139 13.98 5.59 2.59
CA THR A 139 13.31 6.28 1.49
C THR A 139 12.95 7.72 1.88
N GLU A 140 12.39 7.93 3.07
CA GLU A 140 12.05 9.24 3.60
C GLU A 140 13.31 10.12 3.80
N ALA A 141 14.37 9.56 4.38
CA ALA A 141 15.62 10.29 4.56
C ALA A 141 16.18 10.76 3.21
N PHE A 142 16.14 9.92 2.17
CA PHE A 142 16.58 10.32 0.82
C PHE A 142 15.71 11.44 0.23
N LYS A 143 14.39 11.32 0.35
CA LYS A 143 13.41 12.33 -0.09
C LYS A 143 13.64 13.68 0.61
N ASN A 144 14.02 13.65 1.88
CA ASN A 144 14.29 14.84 2.71
C ASN A 144 15.75 15.35 2.57
N HIS A 145 16.48 14.96 1.52
CA HIS A 145 17.86 15.38 1.27
C HIS A 145 18.83 15.01 2.41
N GLN A 146 18.64 13.86 3.02
CA GLN A 146 19.49 13.31 4.08
C GLN A 146 20.18 12.00 3.59
N PRO A 147 21.08 12.07 2.60
CA PRO A 147 21.64 10.89 1.94
C PRO A 147 22.43 10.00 2.90
N GLU A 148 23.19 10.58 3.82
CA GLU A 148 23.99 9.81 4.79
C GLU A 148 23.08 9.00 5.73
N GLN A 149 21.96 9.58 6.19
CA GLN A 149 21.00 8.88 7.01
C GLN A 149 20.29 7.77 6.23
N SER A 150 19.93 8.05 4.97
CA SER A 150 19.36 7.03 4.08
C SER A 150 20.32 5.83 3.90
N LYS A 151 21.59 6.10 3.62
CA LYS A 151 22.62 5.05 3.52
C LYS A 151 22.78 4.25 4.80
N ALA A 152 22.73 4.92 5.96
CA ALA A 152 22.82 4.24 7.26
C ALA A 152 21.69 3.22 7.46
N TYR A 153 20.44 3.54 7.13
CA TYR A 153 19.33 2.59 7.20
C TYR A 153 19.48 1.43 6.22
N TRP A 154 19.91 1.70 4.97
CA TRP A 154 20.17 0.63 4.01
C TRP A 154 21.32 -0.26 4.46
N GLN A 155 22.38 0.30 5.03
CA GLN A 155 23.50 -0.49 5.57
C GLN A 155 23.05 -1.35 6.74
N GLN A 156 22.22 -0.83 7.63
CA GLN A 156 21.65 -1.58 8.75
C GLN A 156 20.89 -2.82 8.25
N LEU A 157 20.12 -2.70 7.15
CA LEU A 157 19.45 -3.85 6.52
C LEU A 157 20.44 -4.89 6.00
N LEU A 158 21.54 -4.45 5.37
CA LEU A 158 22.59 -5.37 4.91
C LEU A 158 23.26 -6.11 6.07
N ASP A 159 23.52 -5.39 7.16
CA ASP A 159 24.24 -5.91 8.32
C ASP A 159 23.36 -6.79 9.22
N SER A 160 22.02 -6.72 9.04
CA SER A 160 21.09 -7.57 9.79
C SER A 160 21.28 -9.06 9.53
N GLY A 161 21.88 -9.42 8.39
CA GLY A 161 22.03 -10.82 7.96
C GLY A 161 20.71 -11.53 7.64
N ASN A 162 19.58 -10.80 7.61
CA ASN A 162 18.28 -11.37 7.32
C ASN A 162 18.22 -11.87 5.88
N SER A 163 17.91 -13.15 5.69
CA SER A 163 17.88 -13.81 4.38
C SER A 163 16.78 -13.31 3.45
N VAL A 164 15.74 -12.65 3.99
CA VAL A 164 14.64 -12.07 3.23
C VAL A 164 15.06 -10.76 2.56
N VAL A 165 16.10 -10.08 3.08
CA VAL A 165 16.60 -8.83 2.51
C VAL A 165 17.21 -9.08 1.13
N ASP A 166 16.65 -8.45 0.10
CA ASP A 166 17.26 -8.43 -1.24
C ASP A 166 18.51 -7.55 -1.23
N ARG A 167 19.64 -8.16 -0.88
CA ARG A 167 20.93 -7.50 -0.77
C ARG A 167 21.33 -6.78 -2.07
N ARG A 168 20.98 -7.33 -3.23
CA ARG A 168 21.31 -6.72 -4.53
C ARG A 168 20.58 -5.38 -4.67
N THR A 169 19.30 -5.37 -4.41
CA THR A 169 18.47 -4.15 -4.47
C THR A 169 18.98 -3.11 -3.47
N VAL A 170 19.28 -3.50 -2.23
CA VAL A 170 19.79 -2.58 -1.21
C VAL A 170 21.12 -1.96 -1.64
N ILE A 171 22.07 -2.76 -2.15
CA ILE A 171 23.36 -2.26 -2.66
C ILE A 171 23.14 -1.29 -3.82
N GLN A 172 22.21 -1.56 -4.72
CA GLN A 172 21.89 -0.65 -5.83
C GLN A 172 21.33 0.69 -5.31
N ARG A 173 20.49 0.68 -4.26
CA ARG A 173 19.98 1.90 -3.62
C ARG A 173 21.11 2.75 -3.03
N ILE A 174 22.05 2.15 -2.31
CA ILE A 174 23.23 2.85 -1.75
C ILE A 174 24.05 3.46 -2.88
N LYS A 175 24.39 2.69 -3.93
CA LYS A 175 25.15 3.20 -5.08
C LYS A 175 24.44 4.35 -5.80
N MET A 176 23.14 4.30 -5.90
CA MET A 176 22.34 5.38 -6.49
C MET A 176 22.48 6.66 -5.66
N ILE A 177 22.41 6.56 -4.33
CA ILE A 177 22.59 7.71 -3.43
C ILE A 177 23.99 8.30 -3.60
N ASP A 178 25.04 7.48 -3.59
CA ASP A 178 26.44 7.92 -3.81
C ASP A 178 26.63 8.65 -5.17
N TYR A 179 25.93 8.18 -6.19
CA TYR A 179 25.97 8.83 -7.52
C TYR A 179 25.36 10.23 -7.50
N PHE A 180 24.19 10.38 -6.83
CA PHE A 180 23.55 11.68 -6.69
C PHE A 180 24.41 12.68 -5.88
N GLU A 181 25.05 12.24 -4.81
CA GLU A 181 25.93 13.09 -4.01
C GLU A 181 27.14 13.59 -4.83
N LYS A 182 27.77 12.72 -5.59
CA LYS A 182 28.89 13.09 -6.45
C LYS A 182 28.49 14.09 -7.56
N GLY A 183 27.28 13.91 -8.12
CA GLY A 183 26.76 14.83 -9.12
C GLY A 183 26.47 16.23 -8.57
N GLN A 184 26.05 16.35 -7.30
CA GLN A 184 25.85 17.64 -6.64
C GLN A 184 27.17 18.33 -6.23
N ALA A 185 28.18 17.55 -5.85
CA ALA A 185 29.51 18.09 -5.48
C ALA A 185 30.32 18.61 -6.68
N SER A 186 29.85 18.34 -7.89
CA SER A 186 30.55 18.73 -9.15
C SER A 186 29.95 19.99 -9.80
N GLN A 187 28.92 20.60 -9.17
CA GLN A 187 28.27 21.85 -9.59
C GLN A 187 28.68 23.01 -8.66
#